data_45cfc23c2e2dd5eafa85031f9aed7550
#
_entry.id   45cfc23c2e2dd5eafa85031f9aed7550
#
_cell.length_a   1.000
_cell.length_b   1.000
_cell.length_c   1.000
_cell.angle_alpha   90.00
_cell.angle_beta   90.00
_cell.angle_gamma   90.00
#
_symmetry.space_group_name_H-M   'P 1'
#
loop_
_entity.id
_entity.type
_entity.pdbx_description
1 polymer ?
#
loop_
_entity_poly.entity_id
_entity_poly.type
_entity_poly.pdbx_seq_one_letter_code
_entity_poly.pdbx_strand_id
1 'polypeptide(L)'
;MKKYISPGSCFSLEYPDNWCEFEDSEDCFLFYNPDKWTGNFRISAYRGNSSAYANECLEDELHQVRGAKKVKVGSWDCVYSSESFQENGVWYTTHIWVTGRGEISVECSFTVAKGEIPKAGEAIVASLKVRNVSDKPVKEVIPVRILEINQINENYDWAVSTVKKQLTKDFTGTAADLENLQKKDRK
;
A
#
# COMPACT_ATOMS: atom_id res chain seq x y z
N MET A 1 -2.79 -5.45 15.84
CA MET A 1 -2.83 -5.19 14.38
C MET A 1 -2.71 -3.70 14.16
N LYS A 2 -1.77 -3.28 13.31
CA LYS A 2 -1.66 -1.90 12.82
C LYS A 2 -2.68 -1.68 11.71
N LYS A 3 -3.13 -0.44 11.52
CA LYS A 3 -4.03 -0.07 10.44
C LYS A 3 -3.28 0.79 9.42
N TYR A 4 -3.46 0.45 8.16
CA TYR A 4 -2.99 1.22 7.02
C TYR A 4 -4.16 1.86 6.28
N ILE A 5 -3.97 3.09 5.81
CA ILE A 5 -4.91 3.80 4.92
C ILE A 5 -4.10 4.28 3.72
N SER A 6 -4.52 3.90 2.52
CA SER A 6 -3.82 4.29 1.29
C SER A 6 -3.87 5.80 1.05
N PRO A 7 -2.88 6.37 0.36
CA PRO A 7 -2.99 7.72 -0.19
C PRO A 7 -4.31 7.86 -0.95
N GLY A 8 -4.98 9.00 -0.83
CA GLY A 8 -6.31 9.20 -1.43
C GLY A 8 -7.45 8.37 -0.81
N SER A 9 -7.17 7.58 0.24
CA SER A 9 -8.17 6.81 0.99
C SER A 9 -8.98 5.82 0.16
N CYS A 10 -8.42 5.29 -0.93
CA CYS A 10 -9.09 4.31 -1.79
C CYS A 10 -9.35 2.99 -1.05
N PHE A 11 -8.43 2.59 -0.19
CA PHE A 11 -8.59 1.42 0.66
C PHE A 11 -7.96 1.62 2.04
N SER A 12 -8.31 0.75 2.97
CA SER A 12 -7.61 0.55 4.23
C SER A 12 -7.56 -0.93 4.57
N LEU A 13 -6.54 -1.34 5.32
CA LEU A 13 -6.36 -2.71 5.77
C LEU A 13 -5.72 -2.75 7.17
N GLU A 14 -5.69 -3.94 7.78
CA GLU A 14 -4.98 -4.20 9.02
C GLU A 14 -3.88 -5.25 8.78
N TYR A 15 -2.71 -5.04 9.38
CA TYR A 15 -1.54 -5.90 9.24
C TYR A 15 -0.86 -6.13 10.60
N PRO A 16 0.00 -7.15 10.77
CA PRO A 16 0.64 -7.47 12.04
C PRO A 16 1.44 -6.32 12.64
N ASP A 17 1.41 -6.16 13.98
CA ASP A 17 2.08 -5.07 14.68
C ASP A 17 3.60 -5.02 14.50
N ASN A 18 4.21 -6.18 14.29
CA ASN A 18 5.65 -6.34 14.06
C ASN A 18 6.06 -6.25 12.58
N TRP A 19 5.13 -5.89 11.69
CA TRP A 19 5.43 -5.65 10.29
C TRP A 19 5.64 -4.15 10.03
N CYS A 20 6.38 -3.87 8.96
CA CYS A 20 6.59 -2.54 8.41
C CYS A 20 5.88 -2.40 7.07
N GLU A 21 5.56 -1.17 6.72
CA GLU A 21 5.02 -0.77 5.44
C GLU A 21 6.07 -0.01 4.63
N PHE A 22 6.06 -0.20 3.33
CA PHE A 22 6.93 0.49 2.39
C PHE A 22 6.18 0.74 1.08
N GLU A 23 6.30 1.93 0.52
CA GLU A 23 5.82 2.25 -0.83
C GLU A 23 6.86 1.73 -1.83
N ASP A 24 6.56 0.60 -2.47
CA ASP A 24 7.48 -0.12 -3.35
C ASP A 24 7.59 0.54 -4.73
N SER A 25 6.46 1.06 -5.23
CA SER A 25 6.34 1.85 -6.46
C SER A 25 5.08 2.69 -6.40
N GLU A 26 4.85 3.54 -7.41
CA GLU A 26 3.63 4.31 -7.51
C GLU A 26 2.41 3.38 -7.40
N ASP A 27 1.54 3.64 -6.41
CA ASP A 27 0.32 2.88 -6.11
C ASP A 27 0.53 1.40 -5.69
N CYS A 28 1.76 0.97 -5.38
CA CYS A 28 2.06 -0.35 -4.84
C CYS A 28 2.67 -0.27 -3.44
N PHE A 29 2.07 -0.94 -2.47
CA PHE A 29 2.49 -0.92 -1.06
C PHE A 29 2.89 -2.32 -0.61
N LEU A 30 4.07 -2.40 0.00
CA LEU A 30 4.68 -3.62 0.52
C LEU A 30 4.57 -3.64 2.05
N PHE A 31 4.17 -4.80 2.60
CA PHE A 31 4.14 -5.07 4.03
C PHE A 31 4.96 -6.33 4.32
N TYR A 32 5.86 -6.25 5.30
CA TYR A 32 6.77 -7.34 5.64
C TYR A 32 7.24 -7.26 7.09
N ASN A 33 7.73 -8.37 7.62
CA ASN A 33 8.39 -8.39 8.93
C ASN A 33 9.89 -8.08 8.74
N PRO A 34 10.42 -6.96 9.29
CA PRO A 34 11.81 -6.57 9.14
C PRO A 34 12.79 -7.47 9.92
N ASP A 35 12.34 -8.10 11.01
CA ASP A 35 13.20 -8.92 11.88
C ASP A 35 13.37 -10.34 11.36
N LYS A 36 12.34 -10.86 10.69
CA LYS A 36 12.32 -12.22 10.18
C LYS A 36 11.45 -12.31 8.95
N TRP A 37 12.00 -12.78 7.84
CA TRP A 37 11.19 -13.00 6.65
C TRP A 37 10.11 -14.08 6.91
N THR A 38 8.86 -13.69 6.77
CA THR A 38 7.66 -14.53 6.94
C THR A 38 6.71 -14.38 5.76
N GLY A 39 7.23 -13.89 4.65
CA GLY A 39 6.50 -13.53 3.45
C GLY A 39 6.41 -12.01 3.26
N ASN A 40 6.08 -11.64 2.02
CA ASN A 40 5.90 -10.26 1.60
C ASN A 40 4.48 -10.09 1.06
N PHE A 41 3.72 -9.18 1.65
CA PHE A 41 2.39 -8.81 1.15
C PHE A 41 2.48 -7.52 0.35
N ARG A 42 1.95 -7.53 -0.87
CA ARG A 42 1.81 -6.34 -1.70
C ARG A 42 0.34 -6.08 -2.02
N ILE A 43 0.02 -4.82 -2.19
CA ILE A 43 -1.31 -4.38 -2.59
C ILE A 43 -1.21 -3.20 -3.54
N SER A 44 -1.98 -3.27 -4.63
CA SER A 44 -2.19 -2.18 -5.58
C SER A 44 -3.68 -1.94 -5.76
N ALA A 45 -4.06 -0.69 -5.95
CA ALA A 45 -5.45 -0.31 -6.22
C ALA A 45 -5.53 0.46 -7.53
N TYR A 46 -6.47 0.04 -8.38
CA TYR A 46 -6.70 0.61 -9.70
C TYR A 46 -8.08 1.22 -9.76
N ARG A 47 -8.20 2.38 -10.37
CA ARG A 47 -9.48 3.06 -10.59
C ARG A 47 -9.88 2.99 -12.05
N GLY A 48 -11.06 2.49 -12.31
CA GLY A 48 -11.72 2.56 -13.61
C GLY A 48 -12.69 3.72 -13.73
N ASN A 49 -13.30 3.83 -14.91
CA ASN A 49 -14.26 4.88 -15.24
C ASN A 49 -15.72 4.40 -15.14
N SER A 50 -15.96 3.22 -14.61
CA SER A 50 -17.26 2.55 -14.57
C SER A 50 -17.51 1.98 -13.18
N SER A 51 -18.74 2.04 -12.71
CA SER A 51 -19.15 1.36 -11.46
C SER A 51 -19.10 -0.17 -11.55
N ALA A 52 -18.89 -0.73 -12.72
CA ALA A 52 -18.70 -2.15 -12.97
C ALA A 52 -17.24 -2.58 -13.03
N TYR A 53 -16.29 -1.62 -13.02
CA TYR A 53 -14.87 -1.86 -13.26
C TYR A 53 -14.26 -2.97 -12.40
N ALA A 54 -14.56 -2.97 -11.09
CA ALA A 54 -14.06 -4.01 -10.21
C ALA A 54 -14.53 -5.42 -10.66
N ASN A 55 -15.80 -5.55 -11.05
CA ASN A 55 -16.33 -6.83 -11.55
C ASN A 55 -15.72 -7.22 -12.89
N GLU A 56 -15.48 -6.26 -13.79
CA GLU A 56 -14.80 -6.49 -15.05
C GLU A 56 -13.38 -7.05 -14.80
N CYS A 57 -12.61 -6.44 -13.90
CA CYS A 57 -11.30 -6.96 -13.52
C CYS A 57 -11.34 -8.37 -12.93
N LEU A 58 -12.34 -8.69 -12.09
CA LEU A 58 -12.50 -10.04 -11.54
C LEU A 58 -12.79 -11.08 -12.62
N GLU A 59 -13.67 -10.77 -13.55
CA GLU A 59 -14.01 -11.68 -14.66
C GLU A 59 -12.82 -11.85 -15.62
N ASP A 60 -12.09 -10.76 -15.91
CA ASP A 60 -10.87 -10.81 -16.73
C ASP A 60 -9.81 -11.71 -16.08
N GLU A 61 -9.51 -11.53 -14.81
CA GLU A 61 -8.56 -12.37 -14.05
C GLU A 61 -8.98 -13.84 -14.09
N LEU A 62 -10.27 -14.13 -13.86
CA LEU A 62 -10.81 -15.48 -13.86
C LEU A 62 -10.65 -16.18 -15.22
N HIS A 63 -10.78 -15.44 -16.32
CA HIS A 63 -10.70 -16.00 -17.68
C HIS A 63 -9.27 -16.06 -18.23
N GLN A 64 -8.42 -15.10 -17.88
CA GLN A 64 -7.09 -14.96 -18.46
C GLN A 64 -6.03 -15.73 -17.69
N VAL A 65 -6.18 -15.88 -16.36
CA VAL A 65 -5.17 -16.50 -15.52
C VAL A 65 -5.46 -17.99 -15.33
N ARG A 66 -4.52 -18.81 -15.77
CA ARG A 66 -4.64 -20.27 -15.63
C ARG A 66 -4.71 -20.70 -14.17
N GLY A 67 -5.78 -21.41 -13.82
CA GLY A 67 -5.97 -21.92 -12.46
C GLY A 67 -6.61 -20.92 -11.51
N ALA A 68 -6.98 -19.73 -12.01
CA ALA A 68 -7.78 -18.79 -11.25
C ALA A 68 -9.14 -19.37 -10.88
N LYS A 69 -9.62 -19.02 -9.69
CA LYS A 69 -10.91 -19.50 -9.16
C LYS A 69 -11.55 -18.46 -8.25
N LYS A 70 -12.87 -18.46 -8.21
CA LYS A 70 -13.63 -17.64 -7.26
C LYS A 70 -13.49 -18.22 -5.85
N VAL A 71 -13.16 -17.37 -4.90
CA VAL A 71 -13.02 -17.71 -3.48
C VAL A 71 -13.64 -16.61 -2.61
N LYS A 72 -13.96 -16.94 -1.37
CA LYS A 72 -14.40 -15.95 -0.39
C LYS A 72 -13.33 -15.77 0.70
N VAL A 73 -12.90 -14.52 0.94
CA VAL A 73 -11.92 -14.16 1.97
C VAL A 73 -12.54 -13.10 2.87
N GLY A 74 -12.89 -13.48 4.08
CA GLY A 74 -13.70 -12.62 4.96
C GLY A 74 -15.06 -12.29 4.33
N SER A 75 -15.32 -11.00 4.13
CA SER A 75 -16.54 -10.51 3.46
C SER A 75 -16.39 -10.32 1.94
N TRP A 76 -15.18 -10.53 1.39
CA TRP A 76 -14.86 -10.27 0.01
C TRP A 76 -15.05 -11.49 -0.88
N ASP A 77 -15.70 -11.28 -2.02
CA ASP A 77 -15.62 -12.19 -3.15
C ASP A 77 -14.36 -11.84 -3.93
N CYS A 78 -13.46 -12.82 -4.07
CA CYS A 78 -12.17 -12.64 -4.73
C CYS A 78 -12.02 -13.64 -5.88
N VAL A 79 -11.20 -13.28 -6.86
CA VAL A 79 -10.56 -14.24 -7.74
C VAL A 79 -9.18 -14.53 -7.21
N TYR A 80 -8.89 -15.79 -6.99
CA TYR A 80 -7.62 -16.27 -6.42
C TYR A 80 -6.87 -17.06 -7.46
N SER A 81 -5.58 -16.80 -7.56
CA SER A 81 -4.61 -17.59 -8.31
C SER A 81 -3.34 -17.78 -7.52
N SER A 82 -2.46 -18.67 -7.94
CA SER A 82 -1.14 -18.81 -7.35
C SER A 82 -0.14 -19.34 -8.36
N GLU A 83 1.08 -18.86 -8.24
CA GLU A 83 2.21 -19.30 -9.05
C GLU A 83 3.41 -19.64 -8.18
N SER A 84 4.23 -20.61 -8.61
CA SER A 84 5.47 -20.97 -7.93
C SER A 84 6.66 -20.67 -8.81
N PHE A 85 7.71 -20.12 -8.22
CA PHE A 85 8.95 -19.79 -8.89
C PHE A 85 10.14 -20.15 -8.01
N GLN A 86 11.33 -20.18 -8.61
CA GLN A 86 12.57 -20.45 -7.90
C GLN A 86 13.50 -19.24 -8.00
N GLU A 87 14.03 -18.83 -6.87
CA GLU A 87 15.03 -17.77 -6.78
C GLU A 87 16.18 -18.24 -5.88
N ASN A 88 17.42 -18.14 -6.35
CA ASN A 88 18.62 -18.56 -5.63
C ASN A 88 18.55 -19.98 -5.04
N GLY A 89 17.89 -20.90 -5.77
CA GLY A 89 17.74 -22.30 -5.35
C GLY A 89 16.60 -22.55 -4.35
N VAL A 90 15.93 -21.53 -3.88
CA VAL A 90 14.78 -21.62 -2.97
C VAL A 90 13.47 -21.48 -3.77
N TRP A 91 12.50 -22.33 -3.46
CA TRP A 91 11.17 -22.28 -4.06
C TRP A 91 10.23 -21.41 -3.25
N TYR A 92 9.51 -20.55 -3.96
CA TYR A 92 8.49 -19.67 -3.41
C TYR A 92 7.14 -19.91 -4.09
N THR A 93 6.08 -19.48 -3.43
CA THR A 93 4.74 -19.39 -4.02
C THR A 93 4.19 -18.00 -3.76
N THR A 94 3.76 -17.33 -4.83
CA THR A 94 2.98 -16.11 -4.75
C THR A 94 1.50 -16.46 -4.85
N HIS A 95 0.75 -16.08 -3.85
CA HIS A 95 -0.70 -16.17 -3.78
C HIS A 95 -1.27 -14.80 -4.17
N ILE A 96 -2.24 -14.76 -5.08
CA ILE A 96 -2.82 -13.54 -5.63
C ILE A 96 -4.31 -13.54 -5.37
N TRP A 97 -4.84 -12.43 -4.90
CA TRP A 97 -6.28 -12.17 -4.74
C TRP A 97 -6.63 -10.87 -5.43
N VAL A 98 -7.53 -10.95 -6.41
CA VAL A 98 -8.14 -9.79 -7.04
C VAL A 98 -9.54 -9.62 -6.47
N THR A 99 -9.85 -8.43 -6.00
CA THR A 99 -11.15 -8.06 -5.46
C THR A 99 -11.43 -6.58 -5.72
N GLY A 100 -12.55 -6.06 -5.28
CA GLY A 100 -12.83 -4.63 -5.42
C GLY A 100 -14.28 -4.29 -5.21
N ARG A 101 -14.58 -3.01 -5.43
CA ARG A 101 -15.95 -2.50 -5.31
C ARG A 101 -16.15 -1.28 -6.21
N GLY A 102 -17.17 -1.34 -7.06
CA GLY A 102 -17.52 -0.23 -7.95
C GLY A 102 -16.38 0.11 -8.91
N GLU A 103 -15.88 1.33 -8.82
CA GLU A 103 -14.78 1.84 -9.66
C GLU A 103 -13.38 1.37 -9.22
N ILE A 104 -13.25 0.75 -8.05
CA ILE A 104 -11.95 0.39 -7.47
C ILE A 104 -11.74 -1.12 -7.52
N SER A 105 -10.75 -1.55 -8.28
CA SER A 105 -10.19 -2.91 -8.23
C SER A 105 -8.93 -2.90 -7.36
N VAL A 106 -8.73 -3.98 -6.61
CA VAL A 106 -7.58 -4.16 -5.73
C VAL A 106 -6.96 -5.51 -6.00
N GLU A 107 -5.66 -5.50 -6.27
CA GLU A 107 -4.84 -6.69 -6.40
C GLU A 107 -3.97 -6.82 -5.15
N CYS A 108 -4.05 -7.97 -4.51
CA CYS A 108 -3.25 -8.33 -3.34
C CYS A 108 -2.38 -9.53 -3.69
N SER A 109 -1.11 -9.49 -3.37
CA SER A 109 -0.22 -10.65 -3.50
C SER A 109 0.52 -10.94 -2.20
N PHE A 110 0.75 -12.22 -1.93
CA PHE A 110 1.51 -12.67 -0.78
C PHE A 110 2.48 -13.78 -1.17
N THR A 111 3.77 -13.47 -1.11
CA THR A 111 4.84 -14.42 -1.45
C THR A 111 5.39 -15.05 -0.20
N VAL A 112 5.40 -16.40 -0.15
CA VAL A 112 5.92 -17.21 0.95
C VAL A 112 6.79 -18.34 0.42
N ALA A 113 7.50 -19.04 1.30
CA ALA A 113 8.20 -20.27 0.93
C ALA A 113 7.19 -21.32 0.42
N LYS A 114 7.59 -22.08 -0.59
CA LYS A 114 6.70 -23.11 -1.18
C LYS A 114 6.27 -24.13 -0.12
N GLY A 115 4.96 -24.33 -0.05
CA GLY A 115 4.34 -25.24 0.92
C GLY A 115 3.87 -24.56 2.20
N GLU A 116 4.20 -23.28 2.41
CA GLU A 116 3.61 -22.51 3.51
C GLU A 116 2.19 -22.05 3.15
N ILE A 117 1.32 -22.01 4.17
CA ILE A 117 -0.06 -21.55 4.01
C ILE A 117 -0.09 -20.02 4.14
N PRO A 118 -0.76 -19.28 3.24
CA PRO A 118 -0.74 -17.83 3.19
C PRO A 118 -1.65 -17.17 4.24
N LYS A 119 -1.69 -17.68 5.48
CA LYS A 119 -2.63 -17.21 6.53
C LYS A 119 -2.53 -15.72 6.82
N ALA A 120 -1.32 -15.17 6.84
CA ALA A 120 -1.13 -13.74 7.09
C ALA A 120 -1.69 -12.89 5.94
N GLY A 121 -1.43 -13.30 4.69
CA GLY A 121 -2.00 -12.66 3.51
C GLY A 121 -3.52 -12.71 3.49
N GLU A 122 -4.12 -13.87 3.74
CA GLU A 122 -5.59 -14.02 3.82
C GLU A 122 -6.20 -13.14 4.92
N ALA A 123 -5.54 -13.05 6.09
CA ALA A 123 -6.02 -12.21 7.18
C ALA A 123 -5.99 -10.72 6.82
N ILE A 124 -4.95 -10.27 6.10
CA ILE A 124 -4.85 -8.90 5.61
C ILE A 124 -5.95 -8.62 4.58
N VAL A 125 -6.14 -9.51 3.59
CA VAL A 125 -7.22 -9.40 2.60
C VAL A 125 -8.60 -9.38 3.26
N ALA A 126 -8.83 -10.22 4.26
CA ALA A 126 -10.09 -10.24 5.01
C ALA A 126 -10.40 -8.94 5.75
N SER A 127 -9.36 -8.18 6.15
CA SER A 127 -9.48 -6.89 6.83
C SER A 127 -9.69 -5.72 5.89
N LEU A 128 -9.53 -5.92 4.59
CA LEU A 128 -9.59 -4.89 3.55
C LEU A 128 -10.94 -4.15 3.59
N LYS A 129 -10.88 -2.84 3.41
CA LYS A 129 -12.04 -1.96 3.21
C LYS A 129 -11.77 -1.08 2.00
N VAL A 130 -12.52 -1.27 0.94
CA VAL A 130 -12.45 -0.47 -0.28
C VAL A 130 -13.55 0.58 -0.25
N ARG A 131 -13.21 1.82 -0.59
CA ARG A 131 -14.16 2.94 -0.65
C ARG A 131 -14.48 3.29 -2.07
N ASN A 132 -15.76 3.52 -2.35
CA ASN A 132 -16.16 4.18 -3.58
C ASN A 132 -15.91 5.68 -3.49
N VAL A 133 -15.64 6.30 -4.62
CA VAL A 133 -15.44 7.78 -4.73
C VAL A 133 -16.71 8.54 -4.33
N SER A 134 -17.89 7.94 -4.44
CA SER A 134 -19.15 8.46 -3.96
C SER A 134 -19.28 8.49 -2.43
N ASP A 135 -18.46 7.73 -1.72
CA ASP A 135 -18.42 7.79 -0.26
C ASP A 135 -17.75 9.11 0.13
N LYS A 136 -18.48 9.98 0.85
CA LYS A 136 -17.95 11.28 1.29
C LYS A 136 -16.53 11.13 1.83
N PRO A 137 -15.58 12.00 1.44
CA PRO A 137 -14.22 11.93 1.94
C PRO A 137 -14.28 11.95 3.47
N VAL A 138 -13.67 10.96 4.09
CA VAL A 138 -13.44 11.02 5.53
C VAL A 138 -12.61 12.28 5.75
N LYS A 139 -13.16 13.22 6.50
CA LYS A 139 -12.39 14.33 7.05
C LYS A 139 -11.37 13.73 8.04
N GLU A 140 -10.30 13.21 7.53
CA GLU A 140 -9.19 12.75 8.36
C GLU A 140 -7.87 13.07 7.68
N VAL A 141 -7.38 14.09 8.28
CA VAL A 141 -6.18 14.00 9.11
C VAL A 141 -5.03 13.37 8.36
N ILE A 142 -4.46 14.17 7.53
CA ILE A 142 -3.10 14.04 7.06
C ILE A 142 -2.24 14.82 8.06
N PRO A 143 -1.79 14.24 9.14
CA PRO A 143 -0.65 14.82 9.83
C PRO A 143 0.40 13.84 10.28
N VAL A 144 0.09 12.56 10.38
CA VAL A 144 1.00 11.63 11.06
C VAL A 144 2.19 11.27 10.16
N ARG A 145 1.99 11.10 8.87
CA ARG A 145 3.08 10.70 7.96
C ARG A 145 4.18 11.77 7.79
N ILE A 146 3.83 13.04 7.79
CA ILE A 146 4.85 14.10 7.70
C ILE A 146 5.72 14.12 8.96
N LEU A 147 5.15 13.79 10.12
CA LEU A 147 5.90 13.72 11.39
C LEU A 147 6.75 12.45 11.49
N GLU A 148 6.30 11.32 10.98
CA GLU A 148 7.08 10.07 10.99
C GLU A 148 8.22 10.05 9.97
N ILE A 149 8.01 10.59 8.77
CA ILE A 149 9.09 10.85 7.80
C ILE A 149 10.16 11.76 8.42
N ASN A 150 9.77 12.67 9.29
CA ASN A 150 10.68 13.55 9.98
C ASN A 150 11.58 12.85 11.02
N GLN A 151 11.22 11.66 11.48
CA GLN A 151 12.00 10.90 12.48
C GLN A 151 12.99 9.91 11.84
N ILE A 152 12.83 9.54 10.57
CA ILE A 152 13.55 8.42 9.96
C ILE A 152 14.82 8.84 9.21
N ASN A 153 15.07 10.13 8.96
CA ASN A 153 16.14 10.49 8.04
C ASN A 153 16.98 11.68 8.53
N GLU A 154 17.99 11.40 9.36
CA GLU A 154 18.96 12.40 9.88
C GLU A 154 19.64 13.21 8.75
N ASN A 155 19.74 12.67 7.55
CA ASN A 155 20.33 13.35 6.38
C ASN A 155 19.42 14.43 5.76
N TYR A 156 18.15 14.52 6.16
CA TYR A 156 17.21 15.55 5.71
C TYR A 156 16.81 16.55 6.78
N ASP A 157 17.47 16.55 7.94
CA ASP A 157 17.15 17.42 9.08
C ASP A 157 17.09 18.90 8.71
N TRP A 158 17.94 19.32 7.77
CA TRP A 158 17.91 20.69 7.29
C TRP A 158 16.62 20.99 6.51
N ALA A 159 16.25 20.18 5.54
CA ALA A 159 15.04 20.37 4.74
C ALA A 159 13.79 20.34 5.62
N VAL A 160 13.76 19.44 6.58
CA VAL A 160 12.68 19.29 7.56
C VAL A 160 12.61 20.48 8.50
N SER A 161 13.73 20.97 9.03
CA SER A 161 13.75 22.14 9.91
C SER A 161 13.34 23.40 9.18
N THR A 162 13.70 23.51 7.88
CA THR A 162 13.33 24.63 7.02
C THR A 162 11.83 24.61 6.69
N VAL A 163 11.27 23.45 6.34
CA VAL A 163 9.83 23.29 6.11
C VAL A 163 9.03 23.56 7.39
N LYS A 164 9.48 23.07 8.57
CA LYS A 164 8.83 23.37 9.84
C LYS A 164 8.82 24.86 10.18
N LYS A 165 9.95 25.54 9.99
CA LYS A 165 10.02 27.00 10.19
C LYS A 165 9.13 27.78 9.24
N GLN A 166 8.85 27.25 8.06
CA GLN A 166 8.04 27.89 7.03
C GLN A 166 6.55 27.63 7.20
N LEU A 167 6.17 26.42 7.59
CA LEU A 167 4.77 26.09 7.91
C LEU A 167 4.23 26.90 9.09
N THR A 168 5.12 27.39 9.99
CA THR A 168 4.74 28.27 11.10
C THR A 168 4.74 29.75 10.75
N LYS A 169 5.11 30.13 9.52
CA LYS A 169 5.29 31.53 9.09
C LYS A 169 4.66 31.82 7.74
N ASP A 170 3.53 31.30 7.34
CA ASP A 170 2.87 31.62 6.06
C ASP A 170 3.88 31.95 4.95
N PHE A 171 4.73 30.99 4.59
CA PHE A 171 5.80 31.21 3.63
C PHE A 171 5.24 31.44 2.23
N THR A 172 5.51 32.63 1.69
CA THR A 172 5.16 33.05 0.32
C THR A 172 6.38 33.12 -0.62
N GLY A 173 7.47 32.42 -0.28
CA GLY A 173 8.73 32.45 -1.01
C GLY A 173 8.77 31.56 -2.24
N THR A 174 9.75 31.80 -3.11
CA THR A 174 10.05 31.02 -4.32
C THR A 174 11.09 29.92 -4.02
N ALA A 175 11.31 28.99 -4.98
CA ALA A 175 12.38 27.99 -4.88
C ALA A 175 13.78 28.61 -4.70
N ALA A 176 14.02 29.79 -5.27
CA ALA A 176 15.27 30.55 -5.10
C ALA A 176 15.47 31.06 -3.66
N ASP A 177 14.39 31.36 -2.96
CA ASP A 177 14.45 31.78 -1.55
C ASP A 177 14.82 30.61 -0.64
N LEU A 178 14.40 29.38 -1.00
CA LEU A 178 14.80 28.15 -0.33
C LEU A 178 16.29 27.87 -0.48
N GLU A 179 16.86 28.03 -1.69
CA GLU A 179 18.30 27.87 -1.90
C GLU A 179 19.15 28.90 -1.15
N ASN A 180 18.66 30.12 -1.00
CA ASN A 180 19.33 31.17 -0.25
C ASN A 180 19.32 30.91 1.26
N LEU A 181 18.25 30.34 1.79
CA LEU A 181 18.19 29.90 3.20
C LEU A 181 19.17 28.76 3.46
N GLN A 182 19.28 27.82 2.50
CA GLN A 182 20.21 26.68 2.59
C GLN A 182 21.69 27.13 2.67
N LYS A 183 22.05 28.19 1.95
CA LYS A 183 23.41 28.73 1.95
C LYS A 183 23.75 29.50 3.25
N LYS A 184 22.73 30.02 3.95
CA LYS A 184 22.92 30.74 5.21
C LYS A 184 23.15 29.84 6.42
N ASP A 185 22.51 28.68 6.44
CA ASP A 185 22.61 27.73 7.56
C ASP A 185 23.87 26.83 7.49
N ARG A 186 24.65 26.92 6.41
CA ARG A 186 25.94 26.22 6.24
C ARG A 186 27.18 27.04 6.61
N LYS A 187 27.02 28.27 7.12
CA LYS A 187 28.07 29.10 7.67
C LYS A 187 27.99 29.15 9.18
#